data_7c85000bf0877fdb34540e52c9ab2903
#
_entry.id   7c85000bf0877fdb34540e52c9ab2903
#
_cell.length_a   1.000
_cell.length_b   1.000
_cell.length_c   1.000
_cell.angle_alpha   90.00
_cell.angle_beta   90.00
_cell.angle_gamma   90.00
#
_symmetry.space_group_name_H-M   'P 1'
#
loop_
_entity.id
_entity.type
_entity.pdbx_description
1 polymer ?
#
loop_
_entity_poly.entity_id
_entity_poly.type
_entity_poly.pdbx_seq_one_letter_code
_entity_poly.pdbx_strand_id
1 'polypeptide(L)'
;MYYKKLNMLDISSKIILIKGEPRSLNIESITPANEQKMAVMFKENPKTYLYKKENVVIIEESLHIDGEYAVVMLDGTIRQGISDLWCFTYHGMKYWRIKYKIDKVEEYPGSRIQVEVSCLADEKARNVWTYLKQVAEINPLKNDINNQKILLTAYEKIKQIPNSTAADVYLNTKHHSKKLRADFFIYPFGCNSSQKKAVENALRNQVSIIQGPPGTGKTQTILNIIANLLIQGKTILVVSNNNSATANVKEKLAKYGIDFIVATLGSHD
;
A
#
# COMPACT_ATOMS: atom_id res chain seq x y z
N MET A 1 43.59 19.64 8.32
CA MET A 1 42.44 18.75 7.99
C MET A 1 41.46 19.58 7.17
N TYR A 2 41.45 19.37 5.85
CA TYR A 2 40.63 20.17 4.91
C TYR A 2 39.16 19.83 5.08
N TYR A 3 38.38 20.71 5.68
CA TYR A 3 36.89 20.63 5.57
C TYR A 3 36.52 21.08 4.16
N LYS A 4 36.14 20.12 3.33
CA LYS A 4 35.53 20.37 2.02
C LYS A 4 34.30 21.24 2.25
N LYS A 5 34.26 22.45 1.66
CA LYS A 5 33.06 23.20 1.43
C LYS A 5 32.03 22.20 0.86
N LEU A 6 30.91 21.94 1.51
CA LEU A 6 29.87 21.09 0.98
C LEU A 6 29.29 21.81 -0.25
N ASN A 7 29.98 21.68 -1.37
CA ASN A 7 29.45 22.12 -2.66
C ASN A 7 28.29 21.22 -3.02
N MET A 8 27.13 21.83 -3.22
CA MET A 8 25.89 21.20 -3.67
C MET A 8 25.71 19.80 -3.06
N LEU A 9 24.96 19.74 -1.97
CA LEU A 9 24.51 18.48 -1.41
C LEU A 9 23.89 17.67 -2.53
N ASP A 10 24.48 16.50 -2.80
CA ASP A 10 23.83 15.52 -3.63
C ASP A 10 22.46 15.23 -2.97
N ILE A 11 21.43 15.75 -3.60
CA ILE A 11 20.07 15.74 -3.07
C ILE A 11 19.57 14.30 -2.80
N SER A 12 20.18 13.32 -3.45
CA SER A 12 19.80 11.91 -3.30
C SER A 12 20.37 11.24 -2.05
N SER A 13 21.51 11.71 -1.51
CA SER A 13 22.31 10.97 -0.53
C SER A 13 22.21 11.44 0.91
N LYS A 14 21.77 12.69 1.18
CA LYS A 14 21.85 13.26 2.55
C LYS A 14 20.65 14.11 2.90
N ILE A 15 20.21 14.05 4.17
CA ILE A 15 19.26 14.99 4.75
C ILE A 15 19.86 15.68 5.97
N ILE A 16 19.59 16.96 6.13
CA ILE A 16 20.06 17.76 7.26
C ILE A 16 18.87 18.15 8.12
N LEU A 17 18.96 17.77 9.38
CA LEU A 17 17.98 18.17 10.39
C LEU A 17 18.55 19.32 11.22
N ILE A 18 17.74 20.36 11.44
CA ILE A 18 18.03 21.44 12.40
C ILE A 18 16.93 21.42 13.45
N LYS A 19 17.30 21.15 14.71
CA LYS A 19 16.37 20.98 15.84
C LYS A 19 15.28 19.94 15.54
N GLY A 20 15.65 18.84 14.87
CA GLY A 20 14.75 17.74 14.51
C GLY A 20 13.90 17.96 13.25
N GLU A 21 13.96 19.13 12.62
CA GLU A 21 13.20 19.43 11.40
C GLU A 21 14.07 19.34 10.15
N PRO A 22 13.60 18.74 9.04
CA PRO A 22 14.33 18.67 7.78
C PRO A 22 14.43 20.07 7.14
N ARG A 23 15.65 20.48 6.83
CA ARG A 23 15.96 21.82 6.32
C ARG A 23 17.01 21.82 5.20
N SER A 24 17.40 20.66 4.66
CA SER A 24 18.49 20.56 3.67
C SER A 24 18.29 21.46 2.47
N LEU A 25 17.05 21.56 1.98
CA LEU A 25 16.72 22.31 0.76
C LEU A 25 16.96 23.81 0.91
N ASN A 26 16.84 24.32 2.12
CA ASN A 26 16.95 25.75 2.42
C ASN A 26 18.37 26.15 2.84
N ILE A 27 19.28 25.20 3.05
CA ILE A 27 20.65 25.46 3.48
C ILE A 27 21.51 25.79 2.28
N GLU A 28 22.27 26.89 2.36
CA GLU A 28 23.29 27.27 1.41
C GLU A 28 24.66 26.72 1.83
N SER A 29 25.02 26.88 3.10
CA SER A 29 26.25 26.34 3.62
C SER A 29 26.14 25.94 5.10
N ILE A 30 26.95 24.95 5.47
CA ILE A 30 27.08 24.49 6.84
C ILE A 30 28.55 24.22 7.15
N THR A 31 29.06 24.85 8.20
CA THR A 31 30.45 24.71 8.59
C THR A 31 30.58 24.67 10.12
N PRO A 32 31.58 23.98 10.67
CA PRO A 32 31.91 24.09 12.09
C PRO A 32 32.33 25.53 12.43
N ALA A 33 31.69 26.15 13.39
CA ALA A 33 32.06 27.46 13.92
C ALA A 33 33.08 27.30 15.07
N ASN A 34 32.92 26.28 15.91
CA ASN A 34 33.83 25.84 16.95
C ASN A 34 33.52 24.39 17.35
N GLU A 35 34.13 23.86 18.39
CA GLU A 35 33.92 22.47 18.86
C GLU A 35 32.46 22.15 19.22
N GLN A 36 31.69 23.15 19.67
CA GLN A 36 30.34 22.99 20.18
C GLN A 36 29.24 23.54 19.24
N LYS A 37 29.60 24.34 18.22
CA LYS A 37 28.62 25.03 17.37
C LYS A 37 28.89 24.84 15.89
N MET A 38 27.81 24.78 15.14
CA MET A 38 27.77 24.80 13.66
C MET A 38 27.24 26.15 13.18
N ALA A 39 27.89 26.70 12.17
CA ALA A 39 27.45 27.89 11.44
C ALA A 39 26.62 27.44 10.24
N VAL A 40 25.38 27.89 10.15
CA VAL A 40 24.45 27.56 9.08
C VAL A 40 24.01 28.83 8.39
N MET A 41 24.13 28.86 7.07
CA MET A 41 23.61 29.92 6.21
C MET A 41 22.46 29.37 5.37
N PHE A 42 21.36 30.11 5.30
CA PHE A 42 20.19 29.74 4.51
C PHE A 42 20.14 30.52 3.20
N LYS A 43 19.63 29.90 2.12
CA LYS A 43 19.56 30.49 0.77
C LYS A 43 18.80 31.80 0.70
N GLU A 44 17.74 31.95 1.50
CA GLU A 44 16.89 33.12 1.49
C GLU A 44 17.33 34.21 2.49
N ASN A 45 18.34 33.94 3.29
CA ASN A 45 18.80 34.86 4.32
C ASN A 45 20.31 34.81 4.47
N PRO A 46 21.05 35.87 4.10
CA PRO A 46 22.50 35.90 4.12
C PRO A 46 23.11 35.93 5.54
N LYS A 47 22.29 35.91 6.59
CA LYS A 47 22.78 35.86 7.96
C LYS A 47 23.24 34.46 8.30
N THR A 48 24.37 34.37 9.00
CA THR A 48 24.89 33.13 9.56
C THR A 48 24.29 32.88 10.94
N TYR A 49 23.67 31.72 11.11
CA TYR A 49 23.06 31.28 12.37
C TYR A 49 23.97 30.27 13.05
N LEU A 50 24.19 30.43 14.37
CA LEU A 50 24.97 29.47 15.18
C LEU A 50 24.03 28.54 15.93
N TYR A 51 24.10 27.25 15.58
CA TYR A 51 23.39 26.17 16.27
C TYR A 51 24.35 25.36 17.11
N LYS A 52 23.91 24.82 18.25
CA LYS A 52 24.66 23.79 18.96
C LYS A 52 24.82 22.57 18.04
N LYS A 53 25.98 21.91 18.11
CA LYS A 53 26.30 20.75 17.25
C LYS A 53 25.26 19.63 17.39
N GLU A 54 24.74 19.40 18.60
CA GLU A 54 23.68 18.44 18.89
C GLU A 54 22.35 18.72 18.19
N ASN A 55 22.10 19.98 17.81
CA ASN A 55 20.89 20.42 17.10
C ASN A 55 21.00 20.35 15.57
N VAL A 56 22.13 19.88 15.05
CA VAL A 56 22.42 19.76 13.63
C VAL A 56 22.83 18.33 13.31
N VAL A 57 21.95 17.60 12.66
CA VAL A 57 22.18 16.18 12.32
C VAL A 57 22.22 16.02 10.81
N ILE A 58 23.25 15.34 10.31
CA ILE A 58 23.36 14.99 8.89
C ILE A 58 23.19 13.48 8.79
N ILE A 59 22.21 13.05 8.00
CA ILE A 59 21.90 11.64 7.76
C ILE A 59 22.27 11.33 6.32
N GLU A 60 23.17 10.36 6.11
CA GLU A 60 23.74 10.03 4.80
C GLU A 60 23.11 8.76 4.20
N GLU A 61 22.45 7.92 5.02
CA GLU A 61 21.83 6.71 4.54
C GLU A 61 20.35 6.94 4.24
N SER A 62 19.94 6.58 3.03
CA SER A 62 18.54 6.67 2.59
C SER A 62 18.10 5.40 1.88
N LEU A 63 16.81 5.06 2.02
CA LEU A 63 16.11 4.08 1.18
C LEU A 63 15.47 4.84 0.02
N HIS A 64 15.91 4.58 -1.20
CA HIS A 64 15.28 5.13 -2.40
C HIS A 64 14.07 4.29 -2.82
N ILE A 65 13.00 4.96 -3.19
CA ILE A 65 11.75 4.36 -3.69
C ILE A 65 11.36 5.13 -4.96
N ASP A 66 11.14 4.41 -6.05
CA ASP A 66 10.58 4.97 -7.27
C ASP A 66 9.13 5.40 -7.01
N GLY A 67 8.82 6.66 -7.29
CA GLY A 67 7.52 7.27 -7.03
C GLY A 67 6.38 6.64 -7.83
N GLU A 68 6.67 5.94 -8.93
CA GLU A 68 5.68 5.18 -9.68
C GLU A 68 5.06 4.04 -8.84
N TYR A 69 5.83 3.50 -7.89
CA TYR A 69 5.40 2.38 -7.05
C TYR A 69 5.02 2.79 -5.63
N ALA A 70 4.75 4.07 -5.38
CA ALA A 70 4.38 4.54 -4.06
C ALA A 70 3.12 5.41 -4.06
N VAL A 71 2.25 5.21 -3.07
CA VAL A 71 1.20 6.16 -2.71
C VAL A 71 1.70 7.00 -1.55
N VAL A 72 1.68 8.31 -1.74
CA VAL A 72 2.11 9.26 -0.71
C VAL A 72 0.92 10.09 -0.28
N MET A 73 0.64 10.09 1.01
CA MET A 73 -0.33 10.99 1.64
C MET A 73 0.41 11.97 2.54
N LEU A 74 0.21 13.25 2.32
CA LEU A 74 0.70 14.34 3.16
C LEU A 74 -0.47 15.00 3.85
N ASP A 75 -0.45 15.01 5.17
CA ASP A 75 -1.53 15.57 6.00
C ASP A 75 -2.92 15.05 5.58
N GLY A 76 -3.02 13.73 5.27
CA GLY A 76 -4.26 13.07 4.83
C GLY A 76 -4.63 13.29 3.36
N THR A 77 -3.85 14.06 2.58
CA THR A 77 -4.12 14.33 1.17
C THR A 77 -3.14 13.57 0.28
N ILE A 78 -3.66 12.83 -0.71
CA ILE A 78 -2.83 12.08 -1.68
C ILE A 78 -2.08 13.08 -2.56
N ARG A 79 -0.76 12.86 -2.70
CA ARG A 79 0.13 13.60 -3.59
C ARG A 79 0.32 12.84 -4.89
N GLN A 80 0.26 13.57 -6.00
CA GLN A 80 0.44 13.02 -7.35
C GLN A 80 1.69 13.61 -8.01
N GLY A 81 2.13 12.97 -9.10
CA GLY A 81 3.24 13.47 -9.89
C GLY A 81 4.61 13.31 -9.23
N ILE A 82 4.75 12.35 -8.33
CA ILE A 82 6.01 12.02 -7.68
C ILE A 82 6.88 11.21 -8.63
N SER A 83 8.16 11.56 -8.76
CA SER A 83 9.16 10.78 -9.49
C SER A 83 9.96 9.88 -8.55
N ASP A 84 10.44 10.43 -7.45
CA ASP A 84 11.33 9.73 -6.53
C ASP A 84 11.03 10.08 -5.08
N LEU A 85 11.29 9.12 -4.17
CA LEU A 85 11.24 9.31 -2.72
C LEU A 85 12.51 8.77 -2.08
N TRP A 86 12.96 9.44 -1.03
CA TRP A 86 14.03 8.96 -0.16
C TRP A 86 13.54 8.97 1.28
N CYS A 87 13.70 7.82 1.94
CA CYS A 87 13.42 7.66 3.36
C CYS A 87 14.72 7.65 4.14
N PHE A 88 14.90 8.58 5.05
CA PHE A 88 16.00 8.67 5.98
C PHE A 88 15.53 8.28 7.38
N THR A 89 16.31 7.52 8.10
CA THR A 89 15.94 7.07 9.46
C THR A 89 16.98 7.55 10.48
N TYR A 90 16.51 8.19 11.56
CA TYR A 90 17.33 8.65 12.67
C TYR A 90 16.62 8.41 13.99
N HIS A 91 17.25 7.63 14.88
CA HIS A 91 16.66 7.22 16.16
C HIS A 91 15.22 6.68 16.05
N GLY A 92 14.95 5.87 15.03
CA GLY A 92 13.63 5.29 14.79
C GLY A 92 12.60 6.24 14.15
N MET A 93 12.91 7.51 14.04
CA MET A 93 12.07 8.50 13.33
C MET A 93 12.42 8.49 11.85
N LYS A 94 11.40 8.60 11.01
CA LYS A 94 11.53 8.68 9.55
C LYS A 94 11.44 10.13 9.09
N TYR A 95 12.23 10.45 8.08
CA TYR A 95 12.19 11.72 7.36
C TYR A 95 12.16 11.42 5.88
N TRP A 96 11.38 12.19 5.14
CA TRP A 96 11.12 11.92 3.75
C TRP A 96 11.53 13.10 2.89
N ARG A 97 12.17 12.80 1.76
CA ARG A 97 12.36 13.72 0.65
C ARG A 97 11.57 13.23 -0.53
N ILE A 98 10.79 14.10 -1.14
CA ILE A 98 9.93 13.83 -2.29
C ILE A 98 10.41 14.67 -3.45
N LYS A 99 10.69 14.05 -4.58
CA LYS A 99 10.92 14.73 -5.85
C LYS A 99 9.71 14.55 -6.74
N TYR A 100 9.23 15.63 -7.31
CA TYR A 100 8.12 15.64 -8.24
C TYR A 100 8.62 15.68 -9.68
N LYS A 101 7.81 15.21 -10.63
CA LYS A 101 8.09 15.24 -12.08
C LYS A 101 8.32 16.66 -12.65
N ILE A 102 7.89 17.69 -11.92
CA ILE A 102 8.07 19.11 -12.23
C ILE A 102 9.34 19.70 -11.59
N ASP A 103 10.34 18.90 -11.28
CA ASP A 103 11.60 19.27 -10.59
C ASP A 103 11.44 19.94 -9.22
N LYS A 104 10.25 19.91 -8.64
CA LYS A 104 10.01 20.35 -7.27
C LYS A 104 10.50 19.28 -6.30
N VAL A 105 11.21 19.69 -5.25
CA VAL A 105 11.64 18.82 -4.16
C VAL A 105 11.11 19.35 -2.84
N GLU A 106 10.62 18.47 -1.98
CA GLU A 106 10.10 18.80 -0.66
C GLU A 106 10.62 17.82 0.39
N GLU A 107 10.73 18.27 1.64
CA GLU A 107 11.16 17.45 2.77
C GLU A 107 10.16 17.51 3.91
N TYR A 108 9.89 16.36 4.54
CA TYR A 108 8.90 16.23 5.59
C TYR A 108 9.34 15.29 6.71
N PRO A 109 8.99 15.59 7.97
CA PRO A 109 9.09 14.61 9.04
C PRO A 109 8.03 13.52 8.84
N GLY A 110 8.35 12.32 9.29
CA GLY A 110 7.47 11.15 9.14
C GLY A 110 6.10 11.28 9.80
N SER A 111 5.95 12.20 10.76
CA SER A 111 4.66 12.50 11.42
C SER A 111 3.61 13.10 10.47
N ARG A 112 4.04 13.76 9.39
CA ARG A 112 3.16 14.41 8.42
C ARG A 112 2.87 13.58 7.20
N ILE A 113 3.65 12.53 6.94
CA ILE A 113 3.62 11.79 5.69
C ILE A 113 3.39 10.30 5.91
N GLN A 114 2.49 9.72 5.15
CA GLN A 114 2.29 8.27 5.05
C GLN A 114 2.67 7.83 3.66
N VAL A 115 3.53 6.82 3.57
CA VAL A 115 3.98 6.24 2.31
C VAL A 115 3.63 4.76 2.29
N GLU A 116 2.85 4.37 1.31
CA GLU A 116 2.51 2.98 1.03
C GLU A 116 3.20 2.56 -0.27
N VAL A 117 4.08 1.56 -0.18
CA VAL A 117 4.83 1.06 -1.35
C VAL A 117 4.04 -0.07 -2.00
N SER A 118 3.89 0.00 -3.32
CA SER A 118 3.29 -1.06 -4.11
C SER A 118 4.17 -2.31 -4.14
N CYS A 119 3.57 -3.50 -4.13
CA CYS A 119 4.31 -4.74 -4.33
C CYS A 119 5.02 -4.80 -5.71
N LEU A 120 4.60 -3.98 -6.66
CA LEU A 120 5.24 -3.85 -7.98
C LEU A 120 6.62 -3.19 -7.94
N ALA A 121 7.04 -2.63 -6.80
CA ALA A 121 8.43 -2.24 -6.59
C ALA A 121 9.39 -3.44 -6.60
N ASP A 122 8.90 -4.62 -6.20
CA ASP A 122 9.63 -5.89 -6.33
C ASP A 122 9.67 -6.34 -7.79
N GLU A 123 10.87 -6.67 -8.28
CA GLU A 123 11.08 -7.05 -9.68
C GLU A 123 10.32 -8.33 -10.06
N LYS A 124 10.25 -9.32 -9.17
CA LYS A 124 9.56 -10.59 -9.45
C LYS A 124 8.06 -10.36 -9.58
N ALA A 125 7.46 -9.58 -8.67
CA ALA A 125 6.06 -9.22 -8.74
C ALA A 125 5.75 -8.45 -10.02
N ARG A 126 6.60 -7.51 -10.39
CA ARG A 126 6.47 -6.72 -11.62
C ARG A 126 6.54 -7.58 -12.87
N ASN A 127 7.44 -8.58 -12.92
CA ASN A 127 7.55 -9.50 -14.04
C ASN A 127 6.29 -10.35 -14.21
N VAL A 128 5.74 -10.87 -13.10
CA VAL A 128 4.45 -11.59 -13.12
C VAL A 128 3.31 -10.67 -13.57
N TRP A 129 3.26 -9.44 -13.06
CA TRP A 129 2.26 -8.44 -13.45
C TRP A 129 2.33 -8.10 -14.94
N THR A 130 3.53 -7.92 -15.48
CA THR A 130 3.75 -7.67 -16.90
C THR A 130 3.27 -8.84 -17.75
N TYR A 131 3.58 -10.07 -17.34
CA TYR A 131 3.08 -11.27 -18.03
C TYR A 131 1.55 -11.33 -18.01
N LEU A 132 0.90 -11.04 -16.90
CA LEU A 132 -0.57 -11.02 -16.81
C LEU A 132 -1.19 -9.95 -17.73
N LYS A 133 -0.54 -8.79 -17.89
CA LYS A 133 -0.97 -7.77 -18.86
C LYS A 133 -0.84 -8.28 -20.31
N GLN A 134 0.23 -8.97 -20.63
CA GLN A 134 0.39 -9.58 -21.97
C GLN A 134 -0.71 -10.61 -22.24
N VAL A 135 -1.03 -11.46 -21.27
CA VAL A 135 -2.16 -12.41 -21.38
C VAL A 135 -3.49 -11.66 -21.56
N ALA A 136 -3.69 -10.56 -20.83
CA ALA A 136 -4.89 -9.74 -20.97
C ALA A 136 -4.98 -9.08 -22.35
N GLU A 137 -3.84 -8.73 -22.96
CA GLU A 137 -3.78 -8.14 -24.29
C GLU A 137 -4.21 -9.11 -25.39
N ILE A 138 -3.84 -10.38 -25.31
CA ILE A 138 -4.25 -11.40 -26.28
C ILE A 138 -5.66 -11.95 -26.02
N ASN A 139 -6.28 -11.63 -24.88
CA ASN A 139 -7.63 -12.07 -24.55
C ASN A 139 -8.65 -11.48 -25.56
N PRO A 140 -9.55 -12.30 -26.15
CA PRO A 140 -10.49 -11.86 -27.17
C PRO A 140 -11.67 -11.04 -26.66
N LEU A 141 -11.94 -11.05 -25.34
CA LEU A 141 -13.09 -10.36 -24.77
C LEU A 141 -12.98 -8.85 -24.95
N LYS A 142 -13.97 -8.30 -25.65
CA LYS A 142 -14.10 -6.88 -25.94
C LYS A 142 -15.45 -6.37 -25.46
N ASN A 143 -15.51 -5.08 -25.16
CA ASN A 143 -16.73 -4.39 -24.88
C ASN A 143 -17.50 -4.16 -26.20
N ASP A 144 -18.81 -4.51 -26.23
CA ASP A 144 -19.64 -4.42 -27.43
C ASP A 144 -19.87 -2.98 -27.91
N ILE A 145 -19.76 -1.99 -27.01
CA ILE A 145 -20.04 -0.58 -27.35
C ILE A 145 -18.83 0.10 -27.99
N ASN A 146 -17.62 -0.10 -27.40
CA ASN A 146 -16.43 0.66 -27.80
C ASN A 146 -15.29 -0.21 -28.33
N ASN A 147 -15.52 -1.51 -28.48
CA ASN A 147 -14.55 -2.51 -28.96
C ASN A 147 -13.21 -2.57 -28.17
N GLN A 148 -13.19 -2.01 -26.95
CA GLN A 148 -12.01 -2.06 -26.07
C GLN A 148 -11.85 -3.43 -25.43
N LYS A 149 -10.61 -3.86 -25.25
CA LYS A 149 -10.26 -5.09 -24.54
C LYS A 149 -10.58 -4.95 -23.06
N ILE A 150 -11.62 -5.60 -22.58
CA ILE A 150 -12.15 -5.44 -21.22
C ILE A 150 -11.07 -5.74 -20.17
N LEU A 151 -10.39 -6.88 -20.33
CA LEU A 151 -9.41 -7.33 -19.33
C LEU A 151 -8.19 -6.41 -19.32
N LEU A 152 -7.64 -6.07 -20.49
CA LEU A 152 -6.49 -5.16 -20.57
C LEU A 152 -6.80 -3.80 -19.95
N THR A 153 -7.95 -3.21 -20.30
CA THR A 153 -8.39 -1.92 -19.74
C THR A 153 -8.53 -1.97 -18.20
N ALA A 154 -8.99 -3.10 -17.65
CA ALA A 154 -9.04 -3.29 -16.21
C ALA A 154 -7.65 -3.32 -15.58
N TYR A 155 -6.69 -4.04 -16.17
CA TYR A 155 -5.31 -4.08 -15.70
C TYR A 155 -4.62 -2.70 -15.80
N GLU A 156 -4.86 -1.94 -16.85
CA GLU A 156 -4.28 -0.60 -17.05
C GLU A 156 -4.75 0.43 -16.02
N LYS A 157 -5.93 0.25 -15.45
CA LYS A 157 -6.46 1.10 -14.37
C LYS A 157 -5.74 0.87 -13.04
N ILE A 158 -5.15 -0.31 -12.84
CA ILE A 158 -4.44 -0.64 -11.61
C ILE A 158 -3.01 -0.11 -11.71
N LYS A 159 -2.75 1.00 -11.06
CA LYS A 159 -1.41 1.62 -11.04
C LYS A 159 -0.54 1.10 -9.90
N GLN A 160 -1.17 0.70 -8.82
CA GLN A 160 -0.48 0.29 -7.60
C GLN A 160 -1.23 -0.87 -6.93
N ILE A 161 -0.48 -1.75 -6.30
CA ILE A 161 -1.00 -2.90 -5.55
C ILE A 161 -0.37 -2.86 -4.16
N PRO A 162 -1.15 -2.52 -3.11
CA PRO A 162 -0.63 -2.45 -1.75
C PRO A 162 -0.10 -3.79 -1.24
N ASN A 163 1.00 -3.75 -0.50
CA ASN A 163 1.67 -4.95 0.06
C ASN A 163 0.83 -5.78 1.04
N SER A 164 -0.38 -5.34 1.36
CA SER A 164 -1.29 -6.04 2.28
C SER A 164 -2.46 -6.73 1.59
N THR A 165 -2.46 -6.79 0.26
CA THR A 165 -3.56 -7.33 -0.53
C THR A 165 -3.35 -8.80 -0.89
N ALA A 166 -4.45 -9.50 -1.25
CA ALA A 166 -4.37 -10.85 -1.81
C ALA A 166 -3.59 -10.88 -3.14
N ALA A 167 -3.65 -9.78 -3.91
CA ALA A 167 -2.89 -9.63 -5.15
C ALA A 167 -1.38 -9.59 -4.89
N ASP A 168 -0.92 -8.91 -3.83
CA ASP A 168 0.49 -8.95 -3.40
C ASP A 168 0.94 -10.39 -3.09
N VAL A 169 0.17 -11.13 -2.30
CA VAL A 169 0.49 -12.54 -1.99
C VAL A 169 0.60 -13.39 -3.25
N TYR A 170 -0.29 -13.17 -4.21
CA TYR A 170 -0.28 -13.88 -5.49
C TYR A 170 0.96 -13.55 -6.33
N LEU A 171 1.32 -12.28 -6.43
CA LEU A 171 2.43 -11.81 -7.26
C LEU A 171 3.80 -12.12 -6.65
N ASN A 172 3.95 -12.01 -5.34
CA ASN A 172 5.21 -12.20 -4.64
C ASN A 172 5.44 -13.61 -4.11
N THR A 173 4.45 -14.49 -4.18
CA THR A 173 4.48 -15.84 -3.57
C THR A 173 4.85 -15.84 -2.09
N LYS A 174 4.80 -14.70 -1.41
CA LYS A 174 5.06 -14.56 0.02
C LYS A 174 3.79 -14.88 0.79
N HIS A 175 3.85 -15.86 1.66
CA HIS A 175 2.76 -16.16 2.59
C HIS A 175 2.75 -15.10 3.70
N HIS A 176 2.09 -13.99 3.46
CA HIS A 176 1.80 -13.02 4.52
C HIS A 176 0.57 -13.49 5.31
N SER A 177 0.79 -14.37 6.27
CA SER A 177 -0.24 -14.68 7.25
C SER A 177 -0.36 -13.50 8.22
N LYS A 178 -1.22 -12.52 7.92
CA LYS A 178 -1.70 -11.62 8.98
C LYS A 178 -2.50 -12.50 9.92
N LYS A 179 -2.00 -12.73 11.12
CA LYS A 179 -2.80 -13.24 12.23
C LYS A 179 -3.81 -12.14 12.59
N LEU A 180 -4.99 -12.21 12.00
CA LEU A 180 -6.11 -11.41 12.44
C LEU A 180 -6.45 -11.88 13.86
N ARG A 181 -6.42 -10.99 14.83
CA ARG A 181 -6.97 -11.24 16.17
C ARG A 181 -8.50 -11.24 16.02
N ALA A 182 -9.08 -12.40 15.82
CA ALA A 182 -10.49 -12.62 16.04
C ALA A 182 -10.62 -13.23 17.42
N ASP A 183 -11.17 -12.48 18.35
CA ASP A 183 -11.34 -12.91 19.75
C ASP A 183 -12.45 -13.95 19.87
N PHE A 184 -13.37 -14.01 18.93
CA PHE A 184 -14.45 -14.99 18.85
C PHE A 184 -14.87 -15.26 17.40
N PHE A 185 -15.49 -16.42 17.17
CA PHE A 185 -16.09 -16.81 15.89
C PHE A 185 -17.54 -17.20 16.10
N ILE A 186 -18.41 -16.84 15.15
CA ILE A 186 -19.81 -17.22 15.14
C ILE A 186 -20.13 -18.14 13.96
N TYR A 187 -21.10 -19.01 14.15
CA TYR A 187 -21.53 -20.00 13.15
C TYR A 187 -23.06 -20.04 13.03
N PRO A 188 -23.72 -18.92 12.67
CA PRO A 188 -25.18 -18.81 12.69
C PRO A 188 -25.86 -19.76 11.72
N PHE A 189 -25.15 -20.18 10.69
CA PHE A 189 -25.68 -21.09 9.67
C PHE A 189 -25.39 -22.57 9.95
N GLY A 190 -24.86 -22.88 11.14
CA GLY A 190 -24.37 -24.21 11.49
C GLY A 190 -23.04 -24.56 10.80
N CYS A 191 -22.34 -25.55 11.30
CA CYS A 191 -21.12 -26.08 10.69
C CYS A 191 -20.75 -27.43 11.27
N ASN A 192 -20.03 -28.23 10.50
CA ASN A 192 -19.26 -29.37 11.02
C ASN A 192 -17.80 -28.94 11.35
N SER A 193 -17.04 -29.86 11.93
CA SER A 193 -15.65 -29.58 12.36
C SER A 193 -14.75 -29.11 11.21
N SER A 194 -14.88 -29.66 10.00
CA SER A 194 -14.09 -29.26 8.83
C SER A 194 -14.46 -27.87 8.35
N GLN A 195 -15.77 -27.56 8.30
CA GLN A 195 -16.28 -26.25 7.94
C GLN A 195 -15.86 -25.19 8.96
N LYS A 196 -15.92 -25.51 10.27
CA LYS A 196 -15.42 -24.64 11.34
C LYS A 196 -13.97 -24.26 11.11
N LYS A 197 -13.09 -25.24 10.89
CA LYS A 197 -11.68 -25.03 10.59
C LYS A 197 -11.47 -24.18 9.34
N ALA A 198 -12.28 -24.39 8.29
CA ALA A 198 -12.21 -23.60 7.05
C ALA A 198 -12.58 -22.12 7.29
N VAL A 199 -13.64 -21.85 8.07
CA VAL A 199 -14.03 -20.47 8.46
C VAL A 199 -12.92 -19.81 9.27
N GLU A 200 -12.37 -20.47 10.29
CA GLU A 200 -11.29 -19.93 11.12
C GLU A 200 -10.04 -19.63 10.29
N ASN A 201 -9.66 -20.54 9.37
CA ASN A 201 -8.53 -20.32 8.48
C ASN A 201 -8.75 -19.14 7.53
N ALA A 202 -9.96 -19.00 6.96
CA ALA A 202 -10.29 -17.88 6.08
C ALA A 202 -10.20 -16.52 6.81
N LEU A 203 -10.57 -16.48 8.08
CA LEU A 203 -10.56 -15.25 8.89
C LEU A 203 -9.17 -14.92 9.48
N ARG A 204 -8.31 -15.93 9.64
CA ARG A 204 -6.96 -15.75 10.20
C ARG A 204 -5.87 -15.53 9.16
N ASN A 205 -6.14 -15.83 7.89
CA ASN A 205 -5.17 -15.75 6.82
C ASN A 205 -5.63 -14.74 5.75
N GLN A 206 -4.68 -14.08 5.14
CA GLN A 206 -4.92 -13.13 4.06
C GLN A 206 -5.46 -13.83 2.79
N VAL A 207 -5.03 -15.05 2.53
CA VAL A 207 -5.52 -15.92 1.47
C VAL A 207 -5.80 -17.30 2.04
N SER A 208 -6.97 -17.85 1.75
CA SER A 208 -7.36 -19.19 2.15
C SER A 208 -8.05 -19.92 0.99
N ILE A 209 -7.67 -21.17 0.76
CA ILE A 209 -8.26 -22.01 -0.28
C ILE A 209 -9.15 -23.05 0.39
N ILE A 210 -10.44 -23.07 0.03
CA ILE A 210 -11.42 -24.01 0.55
C ILE A 210 -11.86 -24.93 -0.58
N GLN A 211 -11.43 -26.17 -0.52
CA GLN A 211 -11.79 -27.21 -1.49
C GLN A 211 -12.81 -28.16 -0.89
N GLY A 212 -13.67 -28.71 -1.75
CA GLY A 212 -14.64 -29.74 -1.38
C GLY A 212 -15.49 -30.15 -2.57
N PRO A 213 -15.88 -31.43 -2.68
CA PRO A 213 -16.81 -31.88 -3.72
C PRO A 213 -18.19 -31.23 -3.57
N PRO A 214 -19.09 -31.36 -4.56
CA PRO A 214 -20.49 -30.95 -4.42
C PRO A 214 -21.14 -31.57 -3.17
N GLY A 215 -22.01 -30.82 -2.50
CA GLY A 215 -22.72 -31.30 -1.30
C GLY A 215 -21.97 -31.18 0.03
N THR A 216 -20.71 -30.77 0.06
CA THR A 216 -19.92 -30.63 1.31
C THR A 216 -20.23 -29.38 2.12
N GLY A 217 -21.21 -28.57 1.70
CA GLY A 217 -21.62 -27.36 2.43
C GLY A 217 -20.72 -26.18 2.23
N LYS A 218 -20.00 -26.06 1.09
CA LYS A 218 -19.17 -24.87 0.77
C LYS A 218 -19.94 -23.55 0.90
N THR A 219 -21.18 -23.48 0.42
CA THR A 219 -21.99 -22.26 0.56
C THR A 219 -22.28 -21.94 2.02
N GLN A 220 -22.52 -22.95 2.86
CA GLN A 220 -22.71 -22.75 4.30
C GLN A 220 -21.43 -22.20 4.97
N THR A 221 -20.28 -22.69 4.56
CA THR A 221 -18.98 -22.16 4.99
C THR A 221 -18.82 -20.69 4.59
N ILE A 222 -19.17 -20.33 3.34
CA ILE A 222 -19.14 -18.94 2.84
C ILE A 222 -20.07 -18.05 3.67
N LEU A 223 -21.29 -18.49 3.98
CA LEU A 223 -22.24 -17.73 4.80
C LEU A 223 -21.69 -17.46 6.21
N ASN A 224 -21.04 -18.44 6.83
CA ASN A 224 -20.40 -18.26 8.13
C ASN A 224 -19.20 -17.29 8.06
N ILE A 225 -18.41 -17.30 6.99
CA ILE A 225 -17.35 -16.31 6.75
C ILE A 225 -17.95 -14.91 6.62
N ILE A 226 -19.02 -14.75 5.82
CA ILE A 226 -19.74 -13.49 5.65
C ILE A 226 -20.23 -12.98 7.01
N ALA A 227 -20.86 -13.80 7.83
CA ALA A 227 -21.38 -13.40 9.14
C ALA A 227 -20.26 -12.85 10.06
N ASN A 228 -19.12 -13.53 10.11
CA ASN A 228 -17.99 -13.08 10.92
C ASN A 228 -17.37 -11.77 10.41
N LEU A 229 -17.28 -11.59 9.09
CA LEU A 229 -16.75 -10.35 8.50
C LEU A 229 -17.70 -9.16 8.73
N LEU A 230 -19.02 -9.39 8.64
CA LEU A 230 -20.04 -8.36 8.90
C LEU A 230 -19.97 -7.83 10.33
N ILE A 231 -19.85 -8.72 11.33
CA ILE A 231 -19.69 -8.31 12.73
C ILE A 231 -18.42 -7.49 12.95
N GLN A 232 -17.38 -7.74 12.15
CA GLN A 232 -16.16 -6.95 12.15
C GLN A 232 -16.27 -5.62 11.38
N GLY A 233 -17.44 -5.28 10.85
CA GLY A 233 -17.68 -4.07 10.05
C GLY A 233 -16.96 -4.07 8.69
N LYS A 234 -16.70 -5.27 8.11
CA LYS A 234 -16.00 -5.39 6.83
C LYS A 234 -16.98 -5.36 5.66
N THR A 235 -16.56 -4.71 4.58
CA THR A 235 -17.21 -4.82 3.27
C THR A 235 -16.78 -6.12 2.61
N ILE A 236 -17.71 -6.85 2.00
CA ILE A 236 -17.48 -8.18 1.45
C ILE A 236 -17.86 -8.19 -0.02
N LEU A 237 -16.99 -8.75 -0.86
CA LEU A 237 -17.27 -8.99 -2.27
C LEU A 237 -17.28 -10.49 -2.53
N VAL A 238 -18.40 -10.99 -3.08
CA VAL A 238 -18.53 -12.38 -3.54
C VAL A 238 -18.55 -12.37 -5.07
N VAL A 239 -17.58 -13.04 -5.68
CA VAL A 239 -17.46 -13.11 -7.14
C VAL A 239 -17.50 -14.54 -7.64
N SER A 240 -18.09 -14.73 -8.81
CA SER A 240 -18.10 -16.00 -9.54
C SER A 240 -18.13 -15.72 -11.05
N ASN A 241 -17.62 -16.66 -11.83
CA ASN A 241 -17.80 -16.68 -13.29
C ASN A 241 -19.22 -17.16 -13.71
N ASN A 242 -20.06 -17.51 -12.76
CA ASN A 242 -21.43 -17.98 -12.98
C ASN A 242 -22.40 -17.21 -12.07
N ASN A 243 -23.36 -16.50 -12.67
CA ASN A 243 -24.38 -15.72 -11.97
C ASN A 243 -25.21 -16.57 -11.01
N SER A 244 -25.48 -17.84 -11.35
CA SER A 244 -26.24 -18.74 -10.48
C SER A 244 -25.56 -19.04 -9.15
N ALA A 245 -24.22 -19.03 -9.11
CA ALA A 245 -23.48 -19.26 -7.88
C ALA A 245 -23.58 -18.09 -6.90
N THR A 246 -23.52 -16.84 -7.40
CA THR A 246 -23.73 -15.64 -6.57
C THR A 246 -25.17 -15.48 -6.15
N ALA A 247 -26.15 -15.79 -7.06
CA ALA A 247 -27.57 -15.82 -6.74
C ALA A 247 -27.90 -16.80 -5.61
N ASN A 248 -27.29 -18.00 -5.61
CA ASN A 248 -27.46 -18.98 -4.55
C ASN A 248 -27.06 -18.47 -3.16
N VAL A 249 -25.98 -17.67 -3.08
CA VAL A 249 -25.56 -17.03 -1.82
C VAL A 249 -26.64 -16.04 -1.35
N LYS A 250 -27.16 -15.19 -2.25
CA LYS A 250 -28.23 -14.23 -1.96
C LYS A 250 -29.50 -14.93 -1.51
N GLU A 251 -29.97 -15.96 -2.23
CA GLU A 251 -31.16 -16.73 -1.89
C GLU A 251 -31.06 -17.37 -0.49
N LYS A 252 -29.89 -17.89 -0.15
CA LYS A 252 -29.65 -18.45 1.19
C LYS A 252 -29.71 -17.38 2.27
N LEU A 253 -29.18 -16.18 2.02
CA LEU A 253 -29.30 -15.05 2.96
C LEU A 253 -30.75 -14.61 3.10
N ALA A 254 -31.52 -14.59 1.99
CA ALA A 254 -32.95 -14.28 2.00
C ALA A 254 -33.78 -15.24 2.87
N LYS A 255 -33.42 -16.53 2.88
CA LYS A 255 -34.11 -17.52 3.76
C LYS A 255 -33.97 -17.20 5.24
N TYR A 256 -32.97 -16.41 5.63
CA TYR A 256 -32.73 -15.93 7.00
C TYR A 256 -33.18 -14.46 7.18
N GLY A 257 -33.84 -13.86 6.17
CA GLY A 257 -34.32 -12.47 6.24
C GLY A 257 -33.23 -11.39 6.25
N ILE A 258 -32.06 -11.70 5.74
CA ILE A 258 -30.90 -10.80 5.76
C ILE A 258 -30.37 -10.43 4.36
N ASP A 259 -31.15 -10.61 3.32
CA ASP A 259 -30.79 -10.25 1.94
C ASP A 259 -30.73 -8.73 1.70
N PHE A 260 -31.32 -7.93 2.58
CA PHE A 260 -31.23 -6.47 2.54
C PHE A 260 -29.78 -5.93 2.64
N ILE A 261 -28.83 -6.74 3.13
CA ILE A 261 -27.41 -6.38 3.19
C ILE A 261 -26.69 -6.60 1.85
N VAL A 262 -27.35 -7.19 0.84
CA VAL A 262 -26.72 -7.62 -0.41
C VAL A 262 -27.03 -6.66 -1.54
N ALA A 263 -25.98 -6.04 -2.11
CA ALA A 263 -26.06 -5.37 -3.40
C ALA A 263 -25.61 -6.31 -4.52
N THR A 264 -26.46 -6.53 -5.52
CA THR A 264 -26.14 -7.33 -6.70
C THR A 264 -25.49 -6.42 -7.74
N LEU A 265 -24.28 -6.78 -8.20
CA LEU A 265 -23.55 -6.06 -9.23
C LEU A 265 -23.40 -6.98 -10.45
N GLY A 266 -23.59 -6.45 -11.65
CA GLY A 266 -23.47 -7.17 -12.91
C GLY A 266 -24.53 -6.74 -13.93
N SER A 267 -24.37 -7.14 -15.20
CA SER A 267 -25.41 -6.99 -16.21
C SER A 267 -26.59 -7.92 -15.85
N HIS A 268 -27.80 -7.37 -15.84
CA HIS A 268 -28.99 -8.18 -15.96
C HIS A 268 -29.12 -8.51 -17.44
N ASP A 269 -29.04 -9.78 -17.80
CA ASP A 269 -29.50 -10.29 -19.08
C ASP A 269 -31.04 -10.20 -19.14
#